data_c17e9d817c323727aed0cf05d8b8d040
#
_entry.id   c17e9d817c323727aed0cf05d8b8d040
#
_cell.length_a   1.000
_cell.length_b   1.000
_cell.length_c   1.000
_cell.angle_alpha   90.00
_cell.angle_beta   90.00
_cell.angle_gamma   90.00
#
_symmetry.space_group_name_H-M   'P 1'
#
loop_
_entity.id
_entity.type
_entity.pdbx_description
1 polymer ?
#
loop_
_entity_poly.entity_id
_entity_poly.type
_entity_poly.pdbx_seq_one_letter_code
_entity_poly.pdbx_strand_id
1 'polypeptide(L)'
;MHNLTFALIPLALSSSLHASDFGDPELGKVKSPSCVFCHNPTSPSTDNSYPKLSGQDPTYLFNTMKAYQNGDRQGDYADMMRAQLSKLNDQDLKDIAAFYASQD
;
A
#
# COMPACT_ATOMS: atom_id res chain seq x y z
N MET A 1 -1.96 -24.38 58.53
CA MET A 1 -1.45 -24.71 57.18
C MET A 1 -2.20 -23.85 56.18
N HIS A 2 -1.52 -22.81 55.69
CA HIS A 2 -2.14 -21.94 54.67
C HIS A 2 -1.63 -22.35 53.30
N ASN A 3 -2.53 -22.92 52.49
CA ASN A 3 -2.23 -23.19 51.11
C ASN A 3 -2.36 -21.87 50.30
N LEU A 4 -1.21 -21.27 49.98
CA LEU A 4 -1.17 -20.17 49.03
C LEU A 4 -1.26 -20.79 47.62
N THR A 5 -2.43 -20.69 47.03
CA THR A 5 -2.62 -21.04 45.64
C THR A 5 -2.22 -19.85 44.82
N PHE A 6 -1.03 -19.90 44.22
CA PHE A 6 -0.63 -18.89 43.21
C PHE A 6 -1.41 -19.17 41.94
N ALA A 7 -2.39 -18.31 41.63
CA ALA A 7 -3.04 -18.30 40.34
C ALA A 7 -2.10 -17.67 39.33
N LEU A 8 -1.56 -18.47 38.42
CA LEU A 8 -0.85 -17.98 37.25
C LEU A 8 -1.87 -17.34 36.31
N ILE A 9 -1.87 -16.02 36.26
CA ILE A 9 -2.64 -15.27 35.26
C ILE A 9 -1.83 -15.35 33.97
N PRO A 10 -2.37 -15.95 32.87
CA PRO A 10 -1.69 -15.93 31.61
C PRO A 10 -1.67 -14.49 31.08
N LEU A 11 -0.47 -13.96 30.92
CA LEU A 11 -0.26 -12.68 30.25
C LEU A 11 -0.56 -12.90 28.77
N ALA A 12 -1.75 -12.53 28.32
CA ALA A 12 -2.08 -12.53 26.92
C ALA A 12 -1.25 -11.43 26.24
N LEU A 13 -0.22 -11.86 25.49
CA LEU A 13 0.46 -10.97 24.55
C LEU A 13 -0.54 -10.65 23.43
N SER A 14 -1.17 -9.49 23.53
CA SER A 14 -1.92 -8.91 22.42
C SER A 14 -0.89 -8.44 21.39
N SER A 15 -0.64 -9.25 20.37
CA SER A 15 0.06 -8.78 19.18
C SER A 15 -0.86 -7.79 18.49
N SER A 16 -0.66 -6.51 18.75
CA SER A 16 -1.31 -5.47 17.97
C SER A 16 -0.73 -5.53 16.56
N LEU A 17 -1.50 -6.04 15.61
CA LEU A 17 -1.24 -5.84 14.20
C LEU A 17 -1.45 -4.35 13.93
N HIS A 18 -0.37 -3.59 13.99
CA HIS A 18 -0.39 -2.21 13.56
C HIS A 18 -0.47 -2.20 12.04
N ALA A 19 -1.69 -2.01 11.49
CA ALA A 19 -1.79 -1.34 10.20
C ALA A 19 -0.97 -0.07 10.30
N SER A 20 -0.07 0.21 9.36
CA SER A 20 0.69 1.45 9.41
C SER A 20 -0.32 2.60 9.46
N ASP A 21 -0.09 3.62 10.30
CA ASP A 21 -0.96 4.80 10.40
C ASP A 21 -1.13 5.52 9.06
N PHE A 22 -0.24 5.27 8.12
CA PHE A 22 -0.28 5.81 6.76
C PHE A 22 -1.30 5.09 5.88
N GLY A 23 -1.20 3.79 5.73
CA GLY A 23 -2.07 2.97 4.90
C GLY A 23 -1.96 1.49 5.22
N ASP A 24 -2.97 0.72 4.81
CA ASP A 24 -3.06 -0.71 5.06
C ASP A 24 -2.65 -1.48 3.80
N PRO A 25 -1.52 -2.20 3.80
CA PRO A 25 -1.05 -2.94 2.64
C PRO A 25 -2.00 -4.07 2.21
N GLU A 26 -2.73 -4.70 3.12
CA GLU A 26 -3.69 -5.75 2.78
C GLU A 26 -4.91 -5.17 2.05
N LEU A 27 -5.43 -4.04 2.51
CA LEU A 27 -6.47 -3.30 1.78
C LEU A 27 -5.95 -2.78 0.45
N GLY A 28 -4.71 -2.33 0.40
CA GLY A 28 -4.07 -1.88 -0.84
C GLY A 28 -4.01 -2.97 -1.89
N LYS A 29 -3.71 -4.20 -1.48
CA LYS A 29 -3.73 -5.37 -2.37
C LYS A 29 -5.13 -5.58 -2.98
N VAL A 30 -6.17 -5.49 -2.16
CA VAL A 30 -7.57 -5.63 -2.61
C VAL A 30 -7.96 -4.52 -3.58
N LYS A 31 -7.42 -3.32 -3.40
CA LYS A 31 -7.72 -2.13 -4.21
C LYS A 31 -6.90 -2.02 -5.49
N SER A 32 -5.94 -2.91 -5.73
CA SER A 32 -4.93 -2.81 -6.80
C SER A 32 -5.07 -3.71 -8.02
N PRO A 33 -6.19 -4.42 -8.31
CA PRO A 33 -6.23 -5.36 -9.43
C PRO A 33 -5.90 -4.72 -10.78
N SER A 34 -6.38 -3.51 -11.05
CA SER A 34 -6.09 -2.78 -12.28
C SER A 34 -4.64 -2.26 -12.33
N CYS A 35 -4.05 -2.00 -11.18
CA CYS A 35 -2.66 -1.54 -11.07
C CYS A 35 -1.68 -2.67 -11.39
N VAL A 36 -1.90 -3.85 -10.82
CA VAL A 36 -0.98 -4.99 -10.98
C VAL A 36 -0.95 -5.53 -12.40
N PHE A 37 -1.94 -5.23 -13.21
CA PHE A 37 -1.95 -5.60 -14.62
C PHE A 37 -0.76 -5.00 -15.38
N CYS A 38 -0.43 -3.74 -15.11
CA CYS A 38 0.71 -3.05 -15.70
C CYS A 38 1.90 -2.94 -14.72
N HIS A 39 1.64 -2.73 -13.45
CA HIS A 39 2.63 -2.61 -12.38
C HIS A 39 2.64 -3.86 -11.52
N ASN A 40 3.06 -4.98 -12.09
CA ASN A 40 3.07 -6.27 -11.39
C ASN A 40 4.19 -6.27 -10.32
N PRO A 41 3.88 -6.49 -9.02
CA PRO A 41 4.88 -6.43 -7.96
C PRO A 41 5.85 -7.62 -7.95
N THR A 42 5.50 -8.73 -8.59
CA THR A 42 6.30 -9.97 -8.53
C THR A 42 7.10 -10.25 -9.81
N SER A 43 6.80 -9.57 -10.90
CA SER A 43 7.49 -9.74 -12.17
C SER A 43 8.36 -8.52 -12.47
N PRO A 44 9.64 -8.71 -12.84
CA PRO A 44 10.42 -7.60 -13.33
C PRO A 44 9.76 -7.04 -14.59
N SER A 45 9.49 -5.74 -14.60
CA SER A 45 9.01 -5.09 -15.80
C SER A 45 10.14 -5.04 -16.83
N THR A 46 9.90 -5.61 -18.00
CA THR A 46 10.79 -5.47 -19.16
C THR A 46 10.40 -4.28 -20.03
N ASP A 47 9.27 -3.67 -19.74
CA ASP A 47 8.76 -2.50 -20.43
C ASP A 47 8.99 -1.24 -19.58
N ASN A 48 9.85 -0.36 -20.04
CA ASN A 48 10.16 0.91 -19.38
C ASN A 48 8.97 1.87 -19.33
N SER A 49 7.89 1.59 -20.04
CA SER A 49 6.65 2.38 -20.00
C SER A 49 5.87 2.19 -18.69
N TYR A 50 6.11 1.09 -17.98
CA TYR A 50 5.47 0.75 -16.72
C TYR A 50 6.51 0.64 -15.61
N PRO A 51 6.81 1.74 -14.91
CA PRO A 51 7.88 1.73 -13.91
C PRO A 51 7.57 0.77 -12.75
N LYS A 52 8.64 0.24 -12.17
CA LYS A 52 8.56 -0.58 -10.97
C LYS A 52 8.12 0.29 -9.79
N LEU A 53 7.02 -0.08 -9.13
CA LEU A 53 6.51 0.59 -7.94
C LEU A 53 6.94 -0.11 -6.65
N SER A 54 7.22 -1.40 -6.72
CA SER A 54 7.55 -2.24 -5.56
C SER A 54 8.78 -1.73 -4.82
N GLY A 55 8.70 -1.67 -3.48
CA GLY A 55 9.79 -1.25 -2.63
C GLY A 55 10.06 0.25 -2.59
N GLN A 56 9.28 1.07 -3.29
CA GLN A 56 9.40 2.52 -3.21
C GLN A 56 8.77 3.07 -1.94
N ASP A 57 9.22 4.26 -1.53
CA ASP A 57 8.69 4.96 -0.37
C ASP A 57 7.18 5.22 -0.51
N PRO A 58 6.34 4.88 0.50
CA PRO A 58 4.90 5.01 0.38
C PRO A 58 4.43 6.47 0.27
N THR A 59 5.09 7.40 0.94
CA THR A 59 4.76 8.82 0.82
C THR A 59 5.04 9.34 -0.58
N TYR A 60 6.16 8.92 -1.18
CA TYR A 60 6.49 9.26 -2.56
C TYR A 60 5.43 8.71 -3.52
N LEU A 61 5.05 7.44 -3.38
CA LEU A 61 4.01 6.82 -4.22
C LEU A 61 2.67 7.55 -4.08
N PHE A 62 2.27 7.87 -2.86
CA PHE A 62 1.04 8.62 -2.61
C PHE A 62 1.08 10.00 -3.29
N ASN A 63 2.15 10.75 -3.08
CA ASN A 63 2.28 12.09 -3.68
C ASN A 63 2.30 12.03 -5.20
N THR A 64 2.89 11.00 -5.79
CA THR A 64 2.92 10.79 -7.23
C THR A 64 1.51 10.53 -7.78
N MET A 65 0.74 9.67 -7.11
CA MET A 65 -0.64 9.40 -7.49
C MET A 65 -1.52 10.65 -7.37
N LYS A 66 -1.32 11.46 -6.32
CA LYS A 66 -2.01 12.75 -6.18
C LYS A 66 -1.64 13.70 -7.32
N ALA A 67 -0.39 13.74 -7.73
CA ALA A 67 0.06 14.59 -8.83
C ALA A 67 -0.59 14.19 -10.16
N TYR A 68 -0.80 12.89 -10.41
CA TYR A 68 -1.58 12.45 -11.57
C TYR A 68 -3.04 12.91 -11.47
N GLN A 69 -3.69 12.72 -10.33
CA GLN A 69 -5.09 13.14 -10.13
C GLN A 69 -5.27 14.64 -10.36
N ASN A 70 -4.32 15.44 -9.89
CA ASN A 70 -4.37 16.90 -9.99
C ASN A 70 -3.96 17.44 -11.36
N GLY A 71 -3.45 16.58 -12.25
CA GLY A 71 -2.94 17.01 -13.55
C GLY A 71 -1.54 17.61 -13.53
N ASP A 72 -0.84 17.52 -12.39
CA ASP A 72 0.51 18.08 -12.24
C ASP A 72 1.59 17.24 -12.94
N ARG A 73 1.36 15.93 -13.08
CA ARG A 73 2.24 15.06 -13.87
C ARG A 73 1.76 14.98 -15.31
N GLN A 74 2.69 15.21 -16.21
CA GLN A 74 2.48 15.18 -17.65
C GLN A 74 3.41 14.12 -18.26
N GLY A 75 3.18 13.78 -19.51
CA GLY A 75 4.01 12.85 -20.28
C GLY A 75 3.19 11.68 -20.83
N ASP A 76 3.89 10.76 -21.47
CA ASP A 76 3.27 9.55 -22.02
C ASP A 76 2.59 8.75 -20.90
N TYR A 77 1.39 8.29 -21.16
CA TYR A 77 0.54 7.57 -20.19
C TYR A 77 0.03 8.37 -18.97
N ALA A 78 0.32 9.66 -18.86
CA ALA A 78 -0.18 10.47 -17.75
C ALA A 78 -1.71 10.52 -17.70
N ASP A 79 -2.36 10.68 -18.83
CA ASP A 79 -3.82 10.68 -18.93
C ASP A 79 -4.42 9.31 -18.60
N MET A 80 -3.76 8.23 -18.99
CA MET A 80 -4.17 6.87 -18.64
C MET A 80 -4.07 6.65 -17.12
N MET A 81 -2.98 7.07 -16.49
CA MET A 81 -2.82 6.97 -15.04
C MET A 81 -3.85 7.83 -14.31
N ARG A 82 -4.12 9.03 -14.79
CA ARG A 82 -5.17 9.88 -14.21
C ARG A 82 -6.53 9.20 -14.26
N ALA A 83 -6.87 8.55 -15.38
CA ALA A 83 -8.12 7.82 -15.53
C ALA A 83 -8.19 6.63 -14.55
N GLN A 84 -7.10 5.87 -14.38
CA GLN A 84 -7.04 4.76 -13.44
C GLN A 84 -7.24 5.20 -11.98
N LEU A 85 -6.76 6.38 -11.62
CA LEU A 85 -6.80 6.91 -10.26
C LEU A 85 -8.05 7.74 -9.94
N SER A 86 -8.88 8.05 -10.95
CA SER A 86 -9.92 9.09 -10.87
C SER A 86 -11.00 8.85 -9.81
N LYS A 87 -11.29 7.60 -9.47
CA LYS A 87 -12.34 7.23 -8.50
C LYS A 87 -11.80 6.88 -7.12
N LEU A 88 -10.49 7.00 -6.92
CA LEU A 88 -9.86 6.64 -5.67
C LEU A 88 -9.75 7.86 -4.75
N ASN A 89 -10.11 7.67 -3.48
CA ASN A 89 -9.91 8.69 -2.46
C ASN A 89 -8.51 8.62 -1.86
N ASP A 90 -8.16 9.56 -1.01
CA ASP A 90 -6.81 9.64 -0.42
C ASP A 90 -6.47 8.39 0.39
N GLN A 91 -7.42 7.81 1.12
CA GLN A 91 -7.14 6.59 1.88
C GLN A 91 -6.89 5.40 0.95
N ASP A 92 -7.63 5.28 -0.14
CA ASP A 92 -7.39 4.26 -1.16
C ASP A 92 -5.97 4.38 -1.72
N LEU A 93 -5.52 5.59 -2.03
CA LEU A 93 -4.18 5.83 -2.54
C LEU A 93 -3.11 5.47 -1.50
N LYS A 94 -3.34 5.79 -0.23
CA LYS A 94 -2.42 5.44 0.85
C LYS A 94 -2.31 3.92 1.05
N ASP A 95 -3.43 3.22 0.99
CA ASP A 95 -3.45 1.77 1.10
C ASP A 95 -2.71 1.11 -0.07
N ILE A 96 -2.95 1.58 -1.29
CA ILE A 96 -2.25 1.10 -2.49
C ILE A 96 -0.74 1.40 -2.40
N ALA A 97 -0.38 2.61 -1.96
CA ALA A 97 1.02 2.98 -1.75
C ALA A 97 1.69 2.06 -0.71
N ALA A 98 1.01 1.77 0.39
CA ALA A 98 1.50 0.85 1.41
C ALA A 98 1.68 -0.57 0.87
N PHE A 99 0.77 -1.05 0.02
CA PHE A 99 0.90 -2.34 -0.64
C PHE A 99 2.16 -2.42 -1.49
N TYR A 100 2.37 -1.48 -2.40
CA TYR A 100 3.55 -1.50 -3.26
C TYR A 100 4.85 -1.29 -2.46
N ALA A 101 4.86 -0.40 -1.49
CA ALA A 101 6.02 -0.16 -0.63
C ALA A 101 6.46 -1.42 0.14
N SER A 102 5.52 -2.30 0.50
CA SER A 102 5.78 -3.55 1.21
C SER A 102 6.29 -4.69 0.32
N GLN A 103 6.28 -4.53 -0.98
CA GLN A 103 6.78 -5.53 -1.94
C GLN A 103 8.29 -5.36 -2.14
N ASP A 104 8.94 -6.43 -2.54
CA ASP A 104 10.40 -6.45 -2.79
C ASP A 104 10.79 -5.91 -4.18
#